data_882edf29a0b466c497bf3f48e3f5ee0a
#
_entry.id   882edf29a0b466c497bf3f48e3f5ee0a
#
_cell.length_a   1.000
_cell.length_b   1.000
_cell.length_c   1.000
_cell.angle_alpha   90.00
_cell.angle_beta   90.00
_cell.angle_gamma   90.00
#
_symmetry.space_group_name_H-M   'P 1'
#
loop_
_entity.id
_entity.type
_entity.pdbx_description
1 polymer ?
#
loop_
_entity_poly.entity_id
_entity_poly.type
_entity_poly.pdbx_seq_one_letter_code
_entity_poly.pdbx_strand_id
1 'polypeptide(L)'
;MRVLWVCNIMLPVIAQALSQEYSVREGWLSGILGRYLETENGAELSAADVTDSAASPGGRQQGAETVAALTLGIAFPVAPGREELSQRLQLGSYKKEVACYGFAEDLEHPERYDSAMDARFLQILEDFQPDLVHIFGTEFPHGYACAKVFHRPERTLVGLQGLCIS
;
A
#
# COMPACT_ATOMS: atom_id res chain seq x y z
N MET A 1 6.26 5.60 -11.67
CA MET A 1 5.23 6.07 -10.72
C MET A 1 5.51 5.49 -9.33
N ARG A 2 5.48 6.31 -8.29
CA ARG A 2 5.73 5.92 -6.89
C ARG A 2 4.40 5.92 -6.13
N VAL A 3 4.00 4.78 -5.61
CA VAL A 3 2.73 4.62 -4.88
C VAL A 3 3.02 4.24 -3.43
N LEU A 4 2.48 5.00 -2.49
CA LEU A 4 2.54 4.68 -1.06
C LEU A 4 1.21 4.04 -0.64
N TRP A 5 1.27 2.82 -0.15
CA TRP A 5 0.17 2.16 0.54
C TRP A 5 0.21 2.48 2.04
N VAL A 6 -0.92 2.88 2.59
CA VAL A 6 -1.10 3.05 4.04
C VAL A 6 -2.05 1.96 4.51
N CYS A 7 -1.51 0.99 5.23
CA CYS A 7 -2.20 -0.24 5.62
C CYS A 7 -2.57 -0.23 7.10
N ASN A 8 -3.65 -0.92 7.44
CA ASN A 8 -4.13 -1.07 8.83
C ASN A 8 -3.33 -2.13 9.61
N ILE A 9 -2.56 -2.95 8.90
CA ILE A 9 -1.72 -3.99 9.50
C ILE A 9 -0.39 -4.11 8.74
N MET A 10 0.60 -4.71 9.39
CA MET A 10 1.80 -5.20 8.71
C MET A 10 1.45 -6.45 7.89
N LEU A 11 1.68 -6.40 6.57
CA LEU A 11 1.34 -7.51 5.68
C LEU A 11 2.25 -8.73 5.94
N PRO A 12 1.72 -9.98 5.81
CA PRO A 12 2.45 -11.20 6.15
C PRO A 12 3.84 -11.32 5.51
N VAL A 13 3.98 -10.99 4.22
CA VAL A 13 5.27 -11.09 3.52
C VAL A 13 6.31 -10.12 4.09
N ILE A 14 5.88 -8.94 4.54
CA ILE A 14 6.74 -7.95 5.20
C ILE A 14 7.11 -8.45 6.59
N ALA A 15 6.13 -8.91 7.37
CA ALA A 15 6.34 -9.42 8.71
C ALA A 15 7.32 -10.61 8.71
N GLN A 16 7.18 -11.55 7.76
CA GLN A 16 8.13 -12.66 7.59
C GLN A 16 9.55 -12.16 7.28
N ALA A 17 9.68 -11.20 6.36
CA ALA A 17 11.00 -10.62 6.02
C ALA A 17 11.65 -9.89 7.21
N LEU A 18 10.83 -9.33 8.11
CA LEU A 18 11.26 -8.62 9.33
C LEU A 18 11.34 -9.53 10.56
N SER A 19 11.06 -10.84 10.43
CA SER A 19 10.99 -11.80 11.53
C SER A 19 10.01 -11.38 12.64
N GLN A 20 8.85 -10.85 12.23
CA GLN A 20 7.76 -10.44 13.12
C GLN A 20 6.58 -11.42 13.04
N GLU A 21 5.79 -11.47 14.12
CA GLU A 21 4.49 -12.14 14.09
C GLU A 21 3.51 -11.41 13.18
N TYR A 22 2.57 -12.12 12.57
CA TYR A 22 1.60 -11.53 11.65
C TYR A 22 0.21 -12.17 11.76
N SER A 23 -0.80 -11.40 11.36
CA SER A 23 -2.16 -11.85 11.20
C SER A 23 -2.46 -12.14 9.73
N VAL A 24 -3.27 -13.16 9.45
CA VAL A 24 -3.72 -13.50 8.09
C VAL A 24 -5.05 -12.84 7.70
N ARG A 25 -5.52 -11.86 8.48
CA ARG A 25 -6.85 -11.25 8.31
C ARG A 25 -7.01 -10.45 7.00
N GLU A 26 -5.92 -9.86 6.49
CA GLU A 26 -5.92 -9.02 5.28
C GLU A 26 -5.56 -9.84 4.01
N GLY A 27 -6.22 -10.97 3.81
CA GLY A 27 -5.90 -11.89 2.72
C GLY A 27 -5.96 -11.27 1.31
N TRP A 28 -6.94 -10.41 1.04
CA TRP A 28 -7.08 -9.76 -0.26
C TRP A 28 -5.95 -8.78 -0.59
N LEU A 29 -5.51 -7.99 0.40
CA LEU A 29 -4.41 -7.03 0.24
C LEU A 29 -3.07 -7.76 0.06
N SER A 30 -2.88 -8.86 0.81
CA SER A 30 -1.74 -9.76 0.62
C SER A 30 -1.73 -10.39 -0.78
N GLY A 31 -2.91 -10.72 -1.33
CA GLY A 31 -3.06 -11.22 -2.69
C GLY A 31 -2.64 -10.19 -3.75
N ILE A 32 -3.03 -8.92 -3.60
CA ILE A 32 -2.63 -7.84 -4.52
C ILE A 32 -1.10 -7.62 -4.46
N LEU A 33 -0.53 -7.57 -3.24
CA LEU A 33 0.92 -7.45 -3.08
C LEU A 33 1.64 -8.64 -3.69
N GLY A 34 1.14 -9.87 -3.48
CA GLY A 34 1.69 -11.08 -4.07
C GLY A 34 1.74 -11.00 -5.60
N ARG A 35 0.64 -10.59 -6.24
CA ARG A 35 0.61 -10.39 -7.71
C ARG A 35 1.63 -9.35 -8.17
N TYR A 36 1.74 -8.22 -7.49
CA TYR A 36 2.75 -7.22 -7.79
C TYR A 36 4.18 -7.79 -7.70
N LEU A 37 4.47 -8.59 -6.69
CA LEU A 37 5.79 -9.16 -6.45
C LEU A 37 6.17 -10.24 -7.47
N GLU A 38 5.19 -10.94 -8.05
CA GLU A 38 5.39 -12.01 -9.03
C GLU A 38 5.31 -11.55 -10.48
N THR A 39 5.07 -10.28 -10.78
CA THR A 39 5.12 -9.70 -12.12
C THR A 39 6.50 -9.13 -12.43
N GLU A 40 7.10 -9.47 -13.58
CA GLU A 40 8.46 -9.01 -13.94
C GLU A 40 8.55 -7.49 -14.08
N ASN A 41 7.57 -6.84 -14.66
CA ASN A 41 7.60 -5.41 -15.01
C ASN A 41 6.48 -4.56 -14.39
N GLY A 42 5.80 -4.95 -13.33
CA GLY A 42 4.76 -4.11 -12.70
C GLY A 42 3.61 -3.63 -13.61
N ALA A 43 3.65 -3.97 -14.88
CA ALA A 43 2.85 -3.39 -15.96
C ALA A 43 1.75 -4.31 -16.51
N GLU A 44 1.65 -5.55 -16.06
CA GLU A 44 0.57 -6.45 -16.48
C GLU A 44 -0.52 -6.64 -15.41
N LEU A 45 -1.00 -5.55 -14.83
CA LEU A 45 -2.38 -5.48 -14.39
C LEU A 45 -3.23 -5.13 -15.61
N SER A 46 -3.18 -6.00 -16.61
CA SER A 46 -4.03 -5.89 -17.79
C SER A 46 -5.49 -6.05 -17.36
N ALA A 47 -6.34 -5.14 -17.83
CA ALA A 47 -7.79 -5.20 -17.72
C ALA A 47 -8.41 -6.45 -18.40
N ALA A 48 -7.64 -7.46 -18.74
CA ALA A 48 -8.05 -8.65 -19.47
C ALA A 48 -8.72 -9.73 -18.61
N ASP A 49 -8.64 -9.64 -17.28
CA ASP A 49 -9.25 -10.65 -16.40
C ASP A 49 -10.69 -10.34 -15.95
N VAL A 50 -11.35 -9.33 -16.54
CA VAL A 50 -12.72 -8.94 -16.15
C VAL A 50 -13.77 -9.23 -17.21
N THR A 51 -13.42 -9.78 -18.36
CA THR A 51 -14.43 -10.11 -19.38
C THR A 51 -14.30 -11.56 -19.85
N ASP A 52 -15.03 -12.45 -19.17
CA ASP A 52 -15.59 -13.61 -19.83
C ASP A 52 -16.81 -13.15 -20.63
N SER A 53 -16.84 -13.54 -21.90
CA SER A 53 -17.95 -13.48 -22.87
C SER A 53 -18.04 -12.25 -23.78
N ALA A 54 -17.75 -12.53 -25.02
CA ALA A 54 -18.31 -12.11 -26.32
C ALA A 54 -17.27 -11.56 -27.30
N ALA A 55 -17.00 -12.40 -28.29
CA ALA A 55 -16.16 -12.13 -29.46
C ALA A 55 -16.68 -10.99 -30.34
N SER A 56 -15.77 -10.14 -30.83
CA SER A 56 -15.84 -9.55 -32.19
C SER A 56 -14.45 -9.07 -32.64
N PRO A 57 -14.04 -9.37 -33.89
CA PRO A 57 -12.71 -9.05 -34.38
C PRO A 57 -12.70 -7.67 -35.04
N GLY A 58 -11.96 -6.76 -34.48
CA GLY A 58 -11.74 -5.45 -35.07
C GLY A 58 -10.42 -4.87 -34.57
N GLY A 59 -9.36 -5.03 -35.36
CA GLY A 59 -8.02 -4.57 -35.01
C GLY A 59 -7.94 -3.06 -34.78
N ARG A 60 -7.41 -2.68 -33.64
CA ARG A 60 -6.69 -1.41 -33.42
C ARG A 60 -5.36 -1.77 -32.76
N GLN A 61 -4.30 -1.57 -33.52
CA GLN A 61 -2.95 -1.47 -32.94
C GLN A 61 -2.97 -0.27 -31.98
N GLN A 62 -3.13 -0.55 -30.70
CA GLN A 62 -2.81 0.42 -29.66
C GLN A 62 -1.30 0.41 -29.50
N GLY A 63 -0.68 1.59 -29.69
CA GLY A 63 0.72 1.79 -29.42
C GLY A 63 1.04 1.33 -28.01
N ALA A 64 2.15 0.61 -27.83
CA ALA A 64 2.66 0.22 -26.52
C ALA A 64 3.01 1.51 -25.77
N GLU A 65 2.08 2.02 -24.95
CA GLU A 65 2.42 3.00 -23.92
C GLU A 65 3.40 2.30 -22.99
N THR A 66 4.61 2.84 -22.92
CA THR A 66 5.61 2.40 -21.96
C THR A 66 5.07 2.72 -20.57
N VAL A 67 4.46 1.75 -19.92
CA VAL A 67 3.97 1.90 -18.55
C VAL A 67 5.19 2.16 -17.65
N ALA A 68 5.27 3.35 -17.08
CA ALA A 68 6.35 3.71 -16.19
C ALA A 68 6.42 2.71 -15.03
N ALA A 69 7.62 2.20 -14.74
CA ALA A 69 7.85 1.22 -13.68
C ALA A 69 7.21 1.69 -12.36
N LEU A 70 6.42 0.82 -11.72
CA LEU A 70 5.80 1.08 -10.44
C LEU A 70 6.82 0.83 -9.32
N THR A 71 7.02 1.84 -8.46
CA THR A 71 7.77 1.71 -7.21
C THR A 71 6.79 1.75 -6.04
N LEU A 72 6.84 0.74 -5.17
CA LEU A 72 5.92 0.59 -4.07
C LEU A 72 6.57 0.96 -2.74
N GLY A 73 5.88 1.80 -1.96
CA GLY A 73 6.12 2.01 -0.54
C GLY A 73 4.93 1.48 0.26
N ILE A 74 5.16 0.92 1.44
CA ILE A 74 4.11 0.41 2.32
C ILE A 74 4.35 0.92 3.73
N ALA A 75 3.40 1.70 4.26
CA ALA A 75 3.35 2.13 5.64
C ALA A 75 2.39 1.24 6.44
N PHE A 76 2.78 0.81 7.64
CA PHE A 76 2.01 -0.09 8.50
C PHE A 76 2.19 0.26 9.98
N PRO A 77 1.17 -0.02 10.83
CA PRO A 77 1.27 0.25 12.26
C PRO A 77 2.26 -0.68 12.94
N VAL A 78 2.98 -0.13 13.90
CA VAL A 78 3.86 -0.82 14.83
C VAL A 78 3.64 -0.31 16.24
N ALA A 79 3.98 -1.12 17.25
CA ALA A 79 3.98 -0.63 18.62
C ALA A 79 4.93 0.57 18.77
N PRO A 80 4.63 1.54 19.65
CA PRO A 80 5.50 2.68 19.90
C PRO A 80 6.94 2.25 20.19
N GLY A 81 7.90 2.92 19.58
CA GLY A 81 9.33 2.60 19.68
C GLY A 81 9.82 1.47 18.77
N ARG A 82 8.97 1.01 17.82
CA ARG A 82 9.34 -0.05 16.84
C ARG A 82 9.44 0.49 15.40
N GLU A 83 9.59 1.79 15.22
CA GLU A 83 9.73 2.44 13.92
C GLU A 83 11.05 2.06 13.21
N GLU A 84 12.00 1.46 13.92
CA GLU A 84 13.22 0.86 13.38
C GLU A 84 12.93 -0.30 12.40
N LEU A 85 11.71 -0.85 12.42
CA LEU A 85 11.26 -1.82 11.42
C LEU A 85 11.11 -1.22 10.01
N SER A 86 11.28 0.11 9.89
CA SER A 86 11.31 0.79 8.59
C SER A 86 12.59 0.47 7.83
N GLN A 87 12.48 -0.17 6.67
CA GLN A 87 13.62 -0.51 5.82
C GLN A 87 13.21 -0.81 4.38
N ARG A 88 14.19 -0.90 3.49
CA ARG A 88 13.99 -1.32 2.11
C ARG A 88 14.17 -2.83 2.02
N LEU A 89 13.14 -3.53 1.57
CA LEU A 89 13.13 -4.98 1.46
C LEU A 89 13.16 -5.42 0.00
N GLN A 90 13.86 -6.53 -0.27
CA GLN A 90 13.84 -7.20 -1.57
C GLN A 90 12.87 -8.38 -1.48
N LEU A 91 11.67 -8.22 -2.04
CA LEU A 91 10.56 -9.17 -1.88
C LEU A 91 10.21 -9.86 -3.20
N GLY A 92 9.59 -11.05 -3.07
CA GLY A 92 9.11 -11.85 -4.19
C GLY A 92 10.22 -12.52 -5.00
N SER A 93 9.81 -13.27 -6.03
CA SER A 93 10.72 -14.02 -6.91
C SER A 93 11.64 -13.11 -7.73
N TYR A 94 11.15 -11.94 -8.10
CA TYR A 94 11.90 -10.93 -8.86
C TYR A 94 12.70 -9.95 -8.00
N LYS A 95 12.78 -10.18 -6.68
CA LYS A 95 13.54 -9.33 -5.74
C LYS A 95 13.19 -7.84 -5.87
N LYS A 96 11.92 -7.53 -5.97
CA LYS A 96 11.45 -6.14 -6.06
C LYS A 96 11.74 -5.39 -4.78
N GLU A 97 12.30 -4.19 -4.92
CA GLU A 97 12.48 -3.30 -3.79
C GLU A 97 11.14 -2.70 -3.36
N VAL A 98 10.79 -2.90 -2.10
CA VAL A 98 9.63 -2.29 -1.44
C VAL A 98 10.13 -1.46 -0.26
N ALA A 99 9.80 -0.18 -0.24
CA ALA A 99 10.10 0.70 0.87
C ALA A 99 9.07 0.47 1.99
N CYS A 100 9.50 -0.04 3.13
CA CYS A 100 8.65 -0.37 4.26
C CYS A 100 8.84 0.67 5.38
N TYR A 101 7.71 1.15 5.94
CA TYR A 101 7.69 2.19 6.95
C TYR A 101 6.78 1.82 8.12
N GLY A 102 7.37 1.61 9.31
CA GLY A 102 6.61 1.52 10.54
C GLY A 102 6.18 2.92 11.01
N PHE A 103 4.94 3.08 11.40
CA PHE A 103 4.47 4.24 12.15
C PHE A 103 3.92 3.78 13.51
N ALA A 104 4.24 4.53 14.57
CA ALA A 104 3.77 4.19 15.91
C ALA A 104 2.26 4.35 16.01
N GLU A 105 1.60 3.34 16.54
CA GLU A 105 0.18 3.36 16.87
C GLU A 105 -0.04 2.64 18.20
N ASP A 106 -0.97 3.14 19.02
CA ASP A 106 -1.42 2.43 20.21
C ASP A 106 -2.28 1.23 19.75
N LEU A 107 -1.67 0.05 19.69
CA LEU A 107 -2.34 -1.16 19.18
C LEU A 107 -3.46 -1.67 20.10
N GLU A 108 -3.55 -1.17 21.34
CA GLU A 108 -4.66 -1.45 22.28
C GLU A 108 -5.84 -0.48 22.05
N HIS A 109 -5.53 0.75 21.60
CA HIS A 109 -6.50 1.79 21.32
C HIS A 109 -6.25 2.44 19.94
N PRO A 110 -6.34 1.66 18.86
CA PRO A 110 -5.97 2.12 17.51
C PRO A 110 -6.89 3.22 16.96
N GLU A 111 -8.04 3.46 17.61
CA GLU A 111 -8.96 4.56 17.28
C GLU A 111 -8.47 5.94 17.74
N ARG A 112 -7.42 6.00 18.56
CA ARG A 112 -6.91 7.26 19.11
C ARG A 112 -5.98 7.94 18.14
N TYR A 113 -6.34 9.16 17.77
CA TYR A 113 -5.45 10.02 17.01
C TYR A 113 -4.38 10.63 17.92
N ASP A 114 -3.12 10.49 17.50
CA ASP A 114 -1.97 11.17 18.09
C ASP A 114 -1.32 12.07 17.03
N SER A 115 -1.10 13.33 17.39
CA SER A 115 -0.42 14.30 16.51
C SER A 115 1.02 13.93 16.16
N ALA A 116 1.67 13.03 16.90
CA ALA A 116 2.96 12.46 16.55
C ALA A 116 2.90 11.68 15.21
N MET A 117 1.73 11.13 14.87
CA MET A 117 1.51 10.50 13.55
C MET A 117 1.74 11.47 12.39
N ASP A 118 1.32 12.72 12.53
CA ASP A 118 1.51 13.76 11.48
C ASP A 118 2.99 13.93 11.17
N ALA A 119 3.82 14.08 12.19
CA ALA A 119 5.27 14.24 12.03
C ALA A 119 5.89 12.98 11.39
N ARG A 120 5.41 11.79 11.78
CA ARG A 120 5.89 10.54 11.20
C ARG A 120 5.51 10.39 9.74
N PHE A 121 4.25 10.67 9.38
CA PHE A 121 3.84 10.63 7.97
C PHE A 121 4.55 11.69 7.12
N LEU A 122 4.83 12.87 7.67
CA LEU A 122 5.64 13.86 6.98
C LEU A 122 7.03 13.31 6.62
N GLN A 123 7.72 12.66 7.56
CA GLN A 123 9.01 12.00 7.31
C GLN A 123 8.91 10.92 6.22
N ILE A 124 7.87 10.07 6.28
CA ILE A 124 7.63 9.01 5.29
C ILE A 124 7.42 9.62 3.88
N LEU A 125 6.61 10.67 3.81
CA LEU A 125 6.32 11.36 2.54
C LEU A 125 7.55 12.08 1.99
N GLU A 126 8.38 12.67 2.84
CA GLU A 126 9.65 13.29 2.45
C GLU A 126 10.67 12.27 1.94
N ASP A 127 10.79 11.12 2.59
CA ASP A 127 11.71 10.04 2.15
C ASP A 127 11.21 9.35 0.90
N PHE A 128 9.95 8.95 0.87
CA PHE A 128 9.41 8.16 -0.24
C PHE A 128 9.02 9.01 -1.45
N GLN A 129 8.58 10.26 -1.28
CA GLN A 129 8.14 11.16 -2.36
C GLN A 129 7.08 10.52 -3.29
N PRO A 130 5.92 10.11 -2.77
CA PRO A 130 4.91 9.40 -3.56
C PRO A 130 4.25 10.32 -4.60
N ASP A 131 3.99 9.76 -5.78
CA ASP A 131 3.11 10.37 -6.78
C ASP A 131 1.64 10.20 -6.39
N LEU A 132 1.32 9.08 -5.70
CA LEU A 132 -0.02 8.71 -5.26
C LEU A 132 0.04 8.02 -3.90
N VAL A 133 -0.91 8.35 -3.03
CA VAL A 133 -1.14 7.67 -1.75
C VAL A 133 -2.43 6.86 -1.83
N HIS A 134 -2.37 5.58 -1.46
CA HIS A 134 -3.53 4.71 -1.34
C HIS A 134 -3.70 4.29 0.12
N ILE A 135 -4.75 4.79 0.75
CA ILE A 135 -5.13 4.50 2.14
C ILE A 135 -6.14 3.37 2.13
N PHE A 136 -5.83 2.29 2.85
CA PHE A 136 -6.70 1.13 2.97
C PHE A 136 -7.50 1.19 4.27
N GLY A 137 -8.78 1.56 4.15
CA GLY A 137 -9.70 1.74 5.25
C GLY A 137 -9.79 3.18 5.75
N THR A 138 -10.87 3.45 6.47
CA THR A 138 -11.16 4.75 7.08
C THR A 138 -11.40 4.62 8.59
N GLU A 139 -11.20 3.41 9.11
CA GLU A 139 -11.56 3.03 10.47
C GLU A 139 -10.58 3.59 11.50
N PHE A 140 -9.35 3.88 11.06
CA PHE A 140 -8.26 4.28 11.95
C PHE A 140 -7.71 5.66 11.63
N PRO A 141 -7.22 6.40 12.63
CA PRO A 141 -6.78 7.79 12.49
C PRO A 141 -5.52 7.97 11.64
N HIS A 142 -4.72 6.93 11.43
CA HIS A 142 -3.51 7.03 10.61
C HIS A 142 -3.81 7.37 9.15
N GLY A 143 -4.95 6.92 8.61
CA GLY A 143 -5.40 7.31 7.29
C GLY A 143 -5.66 8.82 7.19
N TYR A 144 -6.32 9.39 8.21
CA TYR A 144 -6.53 10.82 8.33
C TYR A 144 -5.20 11.59 8.48
N ALA A 145 -4.31 11.13 9.36
CA ALA A 145 -3.00 11.76 9.56
C ALA A 145 -2.20 11.83 8.26
N CYS A 146 -2.14 10.73 7.51
CA CYS A 146 -1.46 10.70 6.21
C CYS A 146 -2.10 11.66 5.20
N ALA A 147 -3.42 11.60 5.01
CA ALA A 147 -4.13 12.47 4.08
C ALA A 147 -3.97 13.96 4.41
N LYS A 148 -4.01 14.30 5.70
CA LYS A 148 -3.83 15.66 6.23
C LYS A 148 -2.47 16.24 5.84
N VAL A 149 -1.37 15.47 6.04
CA VAL A 149 -0.02 15.99 5.76
C VAL A 149 0.37 15.88 4.29
N PHE A 150 -0.15 14.89 3.55
CA PHE A 150 0.05 14.79 2.11
C PHE A 150 -0.65 15.92 1.35
N HIS A 151 -1.81 16.31 1.80
CA HIS A 151 -2.58 17.48 1.34
C HIS A 151 -2.75 17.56 -0.18
N ARG A 152 -2.93 16.42 -0.85
CA ARG A 152 -3.13 16.29 -2.31
C ARG A 152 -4.31 15.36 -2.57
N PRO A 153 -5.57 15.84 -2.42
CA PRO A 153 -6.76 14.99 -2.58
C PRO A 153 -6.85 14.36 -3.97
N GLU A 154 -6.38 15.03 -5.02
CA GLU A 154 -6.36 14.52 -6.39
C GLU A 154 -5.35 13.37 -6.61
N ARG A 155 -4.49 13.12 -5.63
CA ARG A 155 -3.49 12.03 -5.61
C ARG A 155 -3.66 11.11 -4.40
N THR A 156 -4.83 11.15 -3.78
CA THR A 156 -5.16 10.30 -2.64
C THR A 156 -6.33 9.40 -3.01
N LEU A 157 -6.10 8.09 -2.95
CA LEU A 157 -7.12 7.08 -3.10
C LEU A 157 -7.44 6.50 -1.71
N VAL A 158 -8.73 6.40 -1.37
CA VAL A 158 -9.18 5.80 -0.11
C VAL A 158 -10.06 4.62 -0.42
N GLY A 159 -9.62 3.43 0.00
CA GLY A 159 -10.37 2.19 -0.12
C GLY A 159 -11.25 1.98 1.11
N LEU A 160 -12.57 1.87 0.94
CA LEU A 160 -13.49 1.53 2.02
C LEU A 160 -13.49 0.01 2.24
N GLN A 161 -13.21 -0.42 3.47
CA GLN A 161 -13.16 -1.83 3.85
C GLN A 161 -14.41 -2.28 4.61
N GLY A 162 -15.55 -2.02 4.05
CA GLY A 162 -16.83 -2.40 4.61
C GLY A 162 -17.67 -1.21 5.05
N LEU A 163 -18.96 -1.32 4.81
CA LEU A 163 -19.99 -0.41 5.34
C LEU A 163 -20.73 -1.19 6.42
N CYS A 164 -20.57 -0.78 7.68
CA CYS A 164 -21.48 -1.23 8.72
C CYS A 164 -22.82 -0.52 8.50
N ILE A 165 -23.79 -1.23 7.93
CA ILE A 165 -25.18 -0.78 7.90
C ILE A 165 -25.81 -1.25 9.21
N SER A 166 -26.05 -0.32 10.12
CA SER A 166 -26.81 -0.56 11.36
C SER A 166 -28.30 -0.41 11.09
#